data_a3b2bcd68c6e8ba19bb09db5bfc18ddd
#
_entry.id   a3b2bcd68c6e8ba19bb09db5bfc18ddd
#
_cell.length_a   1.000
_cell.length_b   1.000
_cell.length_c   1.000
_cell.angle_alpha   90.00
_cell.angle_beta   90.00
_cell.angle_gamma   90.00
#
_symmetry.space_group_name_H-M   'P 1'
#
loop_
_entity.id
_entity.type
_entity.pdbx_description
1 polymer ?
#
loop_
_entity_poly.entity_id
_entity_poly.type
_entity_poly.pdbx_seq_one_letter_code
_entity_poly.pdbx_strand_id
1 'polypeptide(L)'
;LGDVYKRQDKLSKNITVTVNPTILANDTVLMYMDGTVFVAKFLDKTGKALTNASVKFNINGVFYTRITDNDGVAKLNIRLRPGSYILTAYNNVTGEEKGFDITVKSLIVANDLTKYYLNATRFEATIYNKNGTLAINKNVTFNINGVFYTRQTNENGVARLNINLRPGEYILTVINPVNSESEGFNITVKSLIESSDLTKHY
;
A
#
# COMPACT_ATOMS: atom_id res chain seq x y z
N LEU A 1 -13.16 -66.34 44.06
CA LEU A 1 -12.00 -65.64 43.48
C LEU A 1 -12.52 -64.41 42.79
N GLY A 2 -12.41 -63.28 43.50
CA GLY A 2 -12.82 -61.99 42.97
C GLY A 2 -11.76 -61.43 42.07
N ASP A 3 -12.11 -61.14 40.81
CA ASP A 3 -11.30 -60.38 39.88
C ASP A 3 -11.25 -58.88 40.31
N VAL A 4 -10.08 -58.49 40.83
CA VAL A 4 -9.79 -57.10 41.13
C VAL A 4 -9.50 -56.39 39.78
N TYR A 5 -10.52 -55.79 39.18
CA TYR A 5 -10.32 -54.86 38.10
C TYR A 5 -9.57 -53.62 38.62
N LYS A 6 -8.26 -53.55 38.39
CA LYS A 6 -7.49 -52.32 38.52
C LYS A 6 -8.00 -51.35 37.46
N ARG A 7 -8.84 -50.38 37.88
CA ARG A 7 -9.06 -49.16 37.11
C ARG A 7 -7.71 -48.46 36.99
N GLN A 8 -7.11 -48.51 35.83
CA GLN A 8 -6.06 -47.58 35.48
C GLN A 8 -6.71 -46.23 35.26
N ASP A 9 -6.65 -45.36 36.28
CA ASP A 9 -6.95 -43.94 36.10
C ASP A 9 -5.93 -43.38 35.11
N LYS A 10 -6.38 -43.17 33.88
CA LYS A 10 -5.61 -42.43 32.88
C LYS A 10 -5.53 -40.97 33.33
N LEU A 11 -4.55 -40.66 34.15
CA LEU A 11 -4.19 -39.28 34.42
C LEU A 11 -3.68 -38.65 33.13
N SER A 12 -4.55 -37.87 32.47
CA SER A 12 -4.15 -37.01 31.33
C SER A 12 -3.64 -35.71 31.89
N LYS A 13 -2.39 -35.35 31.58
CA LYS A 13 -1.82 -34.05 31.90
C LYS A 13 -1.75 -33.23 30.61
N ASN A 14 -2.42 -32.10 30.61
CA ASN A 14 -2.28 -31.14 29.50
C ASN A 14 -0.91 -30.45 29.64
N ILE A 15 -0.11 -30.52 28.57
CA ILE A 15 1.17 -29.83 28.48
C ILE A 15 0.99 -28.78 27.40
N THR A 16 1.29 -27.51 27.72
CA THR A 16 1.34 -26.43 26.75
C THR A 16 2.73 -26.39 26.13
N VAL A 17 2.81 -26.53 24.82
CA VAL A 17 4.05 -26.33 24.04
C VAL A 17 3.97 -24.98 23.35
N THR A 18 4.92 -24.11 23.69
CA THR A 18 5.04 -22.81 23.02
C THR A 18 6.16 -22.89 21.97
N VAL A 19 5.84 -22.60 20.72
CA VAL A 19 6.81 -22.48 19.62
C VAL A 19 7.03 -21.00 19.38
N ASN A 20 8.25 -20.52 19.64
CA ASN A 20 8.61 -19.13 19.40
C ASN A 20 9.04 -18.93 17.93
N PRO A 21 8.64 -17.82 17.29
CA PRO A 21 9.06 -17.53 15.94
C PRO A 21 10.57 -17.20 15.88
N THR A 22 11.19 -17.56 14.78
CA THR A 22 12.60 -17.23 14.48
C THR A 22 12.75 -16.08 13.50
N ILE A 23 11.63 -15.52 13.03
CA ILE A 23 11.55 -14.30 12.23
C ILE A 23 10.75 -13.25 13.01
N LEU A 24 11.40 -12.18 13.40
CA LEU A 24 10.83 -11.09 14.19
C LEU A 24 10.82 -9.80 13.37
N ALA A 25 9.65 -9.33 12.99
CA ALA A 25 9.43 -8.05 12.34
C ALA A 25 7.99 -7.59 12.60
N ASN A 26 7.67 -6.38 12.18
CA ASN A 26 6.32 -5.82 12.24
C ASN A 26 5.81 -5.52 10.82
N ASP A 27 4.49 -5.48 10.69
CA ASP A 27 3.84 -4.88 9.53
C ASP A 27 4.31 -3.44 9.36
N THR A 28 4.37 -2.99 8.11
CA THR A 28 4.98 -1.70 7.80
C THR A 28 4.02 -0.85 6.96
N VAL A 29 3.78 0.37 7.43
CA VAL A 29 3.06 1.40 6.69
C VAL A 29 4.04 2.51 6.33
N LEU A 30 4.10 2.86 5.06
CA LEU A 30 5.01 3.88 4.54
C LEU A 30 4.32 4.77 3.52
N MET A 31 4.86 5.98 3.31
CA MET A 31 4.46 6.86 2.21
C MET A 31 5.26 6.52 0.95
N TYR A 32 4.66 6.71 -0.21
CA TYR A 32 5.32 6.39 -1.48
C TYR A 32 6.68 7.11 -1.63
N MET A 33 7.75 6.33 -1.78
CA MET A 33 9.14 6.80 -1.92
C MET A 33 9.65 7.66 -0.75
N ASP A 34 9.20 7.39 0.47
CA ASP A 34 9.68 8.08 1.68
C ASP A 34 11.05 7.59 2.17
N GLY A 35 11.54 6.48 1.62
CA GLY A 35 12.82 5.88 1.99
C GLY A 35 12.73 4.84 3.10
N THR A 36 11.54 4.49 3.57
CA THR A 36 11.33 3.46 4.60
C THR A 36 11.91 2.12 4.17
N VAL A 37 12.54 1.46 5.14
CA VAL A 37 13.18 0.15 4.97
C VAL A 37 12.46 -0.86 5.86
N PHE A 38 12.05 -1.99 5.29
CA PHE A 38 11.57 -3.13 6.07
C PHE A 38 12.75 -3.77 6.80
N VAL A 39 12.59 -4.03 8.10
CA VAL A 39 13.63 -4.57 8.98
C VAL A 39 13.11 -5.85 9.64
N ALA A 40 13.83 -6.95 9.51
CA ALA A 40 13.51 -8.22 10.17
C ALA A 40 14.73 -8.79 10.88
N LYS A 41 14.53 -9.28 12.10
CA LYS A 41 15.53 -10.01 12.86
C LYS A 41 15.28 -11.51 12.72
N PHE A 42 16.35 -12.24 12.44
CA PHE A 42 16.36 -13.69 12.27
C PHE A 42 17.10 -14.36 13.42
N LEU A 43 16.53 -15.45 13.90
CA LEU A 43 17.10 -16.26 14.98
C LEU A 43 17.42 -17.66 14.45
N ASP A 44 18.39 -18.31 15.08
CA ASP A 44 18.68 -19.73 14.87
C ASP A 44 17.68 -20.63 15.63
N LYS A 45 17.84 -21.96 15.51
CA LYS A 45 16.99 -22.95 16.20
C LYS A 45 17.08 -22.89 17.74
N THR A 46 18.07 -22.19 18.29
CA THR A 46 18.24 -22.00 19.73
C THR A 46 17.70 -20.65 20.23
N GLY A 47 17.18 -19.81 19.32
CA GLY A 47 16.68 -18.47 19.62
C GLY A 47 17.76 -17.38 19.69
N LYS A 48 19.01 -17.69 19.28
CA LYS A 48 20.08 -16.71 19.18
C LYS A 48 20.06 -15.98 17.84
N ALA A 49 20.65 -14.78 17.79
CA ALA A 49 20.78 -14.03 16.56
C ALA A 49 21.46 -14.83 15.44
N LEU A 50 20.82 -14.93 14.29
CA LEU A 50 21.35 -15.61 13.11
C LEU A 50 22.28 -14.64 12.36
N THR A 51 23.60 -14.69 12.65
CA THR A 51 24.59 -13.73 12.15
C THR A 51 25.21 -14.18 10.82
N ASN A 52 25.54 -13.23 9.93
CA ASN A 52 26.16 -13.45 8.63
C ASN A 52 25.50 -14.55 7.79
N ALA A 53 24.21 -14.74 7.92
CA ALA A 53 23.44 -15.77 7.24
C ALA A 53 22.65 -15.20 6.06
N SER A 54 22.54 -16.00 5.02
CA SER A 54 21.71 -15.69 3.86
C SER A 54 20.23 -15.94 4.18
N VAL A 55 19.42 -14.91 4.08
CA VAL A 55 17.95 -14.94 4.22
C VAL A 55 17.29 -14.41 2.96
N LYS A 56 16.00 -14.71 2.77
CA LYS A 56 15.27 -14.26 1.59
C LYS A 56 14.02 -13.48 1.98
N PHE A 57 13.66 -12.53 1.16
CA PHE A 57 12.37 -11.86 1.17
C PHE A 57 11.70 -12.06 -0.17
N ASN A 58 10.39 -12.26 -0.18
CA ASN A 58 9.54 -12.18 -1.38
C ASN A 58 8.53 -11.07 -1.19
N ILE A 59 8.43 -10.17 -2.13
CA ILE A 59 7.35 -9.17 -2.19
C ILE A 59 6.98 -8.93 -3.65
N ASN A 60 5.69 -8.91 -3.93
CA ASN A 60 5.15 -8.72 -5.29
C ASN A 60 5.76 -9.71 -6.32
N GLY A 61 5.99 -10.96 -5.90
CA GLY A 61 6.55 -12.04 -6.74
C GLY A 61 8.08 -11.96 -6.97
N VAL A 62 8.76 -10.95 -6.42
CA VAL A 62 10.21 -10.78 -6.57
C VAL A 62 10.94 -11.23 -5.32
N PHE A 63 11.96 -12.08 -5.51
CA PHE A 63 12.81 -12.56 -4.43
C PHE A 63 14.06 -11.71 -4.27
N TYR A 64 14.37 -11.37 -3.01
CA TYR A 64 15.54 -10.61 -2.61
C TYR A 64 16.35 -11.41 -1.59
N THR A 65 17.60 -11.69 -1.88
CA THR A 65 18.54 -12.30 -0.91
C THR A 65 19.25 -11.19 -0.14
N ARG A 66 19.36 -11.36 1.17
CA ARG A 66 20.07 -10.45 2.08
C ARG A 66 20.92 -11.24 3.05
N ILE A 67 21.97 -10.63 3.54
CA ILE A 67 22.81 -11.19 4.59
C ILE A 67 22.47 -10.49 5.89
N THR A 68 22.25 -11.25 6.95
CA THR A 68 22.02 -10.71 8.28
C THR A 68 23.32 -10.13 8.87
N ASP A 69 23.18 -9.05 9.63
CA ASP A 69 24.28 -8.45 10.39
C ASP A 69 24.62 -9.26 11.68
N ASN A 70 25.47 -8.69 12.53
CA ASN A 70 25.89 -9.32 13.79
C ASN A 70 24.75 -9.45 14.81
N ASP A 71 23.69 -8.68 14.68
CA ASP A 71 22.48 -8.75 15.51
C ASP A 71 21.39 -9.66 14.91
N GLY A 72 21.69 -10.33 13.78
CA GLY A 72 20.75 -11.17 13.04
C GLY A 72 19.75 -10.37 12.23
N VAL A 73 20.02 -9.10 11.93
CA VAL A 73 19.07 -8.20 11.24
C VAL A 73 19.36 -8.17 9.74
N ALA A 74 18.32 -8.32 8.94
CA ALA A 74 18.33 -8.08 7.51
C ALA A 74 17.34 -6.98 7.13
N LYS A 75 17.67 -6.21 6.08
CA LYS A 75 16.92 -5.02 5.66
C LYS A 75 16.56 -5.11 4.18
N LEU A 76 15.32 -4.63 3.84
CA LEU A 76 14.85 -4.53 2.46
C LEU A 76 14.26 -3.13 2.21
N ASN A 77 14.80 -2.41 1.23
CA ASN A 77 14.22 -1.15 0.78
C ASN A 77 12.91 -1.42 0.04
N ILE A 78 11.84 -0.74 0.43
CA ILE A 78 10.54 -0.84 -0.22
C ILE A 78 10.41 0.26 -1.28
N ARG A 79 10.29 -0.16 -2.56
CA ARG A 79 10.13 0.75 -3.71
C ARG A 79 8.96 0.30 -4.58
N LEU A 80 7.81 0.13 -3.94
CA LEU A 80 6.57 -0.30 -4.61
C LEU A 80 5.65 0.91 -4.82
N ARG A 81 4.76 0.82 -5.81
CA ARG A 81 3.69 1.79 -6.00
C ARG A 81 2.72 1.77 -4.81
N PRO A 82 1.91 2.82 -4.61
CA PRO A 82 0.84 2.79 -3.63
C PRO A 82 -0.03 1.54 -3.75
N GLY A 83 -0.35 0.94 -2.61
CA GLY A 83 -1.10 -0.32 -2.54
C GLY A 83 -0.78 -1.13 -1.29
N SER A 84 -1.43 -2.29 -1.16
CA SER A 84 -1.20 -3.25 -0.08
C SER A 84 -0.52 -4.49 -0.64
N TYR A 85 0.50 -4.96 0.06
CA TYR A 85 1.34 -6.09 -0.35
C TYR A 85 1.61 -6.99 0.85
N ILE A 86 1.91 -8.26 0.57
CA ILE A 86 2.46 -9.18 1.57
C ILE A 86 3.94 -9.38 1.26
N LEU A 87 4.78 -9.11 2.26
CA LEU A 87 6.19 -9.45 2.23
C LEU A 87 6.37 -10.76 3.01
N THR A 88 6.85 -11.81 2.35
CA THR A 88 7.21 -13.07 3.01
C THR A 88 8.71 -13.11 3.27
N ALA A 89 9.09 -13.28 4.52
CA ALA A 89 10.47 -13.49 4.93
C ALA A 89 10.74 -14.99 5.13
N TYR A 90 11.92 -15.46 4.73
CA TYR A 90 12.34 -16.86 4.77
C TYR A 90 13.60 -17.00 5.60
N ASN A 91 13.53 -17.79 6.66
CA ASN A 91 14.70 -18.20 7.44
C ASN A 91 15.21 -19.55 6.94
N ASN A 92 16.25 -19.52 6.11
CA ASN A 92 16.80 -20.73 5.47
C ASN A 92 17.41 -21.75 6.46
N VAL A 93 17.68 -21.35 7.72
CA VAL A 93 18.28 -22.22 8.74
C VAL A 93 17.21 -22.99 9.52
N THR A 94 16.09 -22.34 9.82
CA THR A 94 14.99 -22.96 10.59
C THR A 94 13.91 -23.52 9.69
N GLY A 95 13.80 -23.03 8.45
CA GLY A 95 12.72 -23.35 7.52
C GLY A 95 11.45 -22.52 7.76
N GLU A 96 11.47 -21.55 8.70
CA GLU A 96 10.31 -20.68 8.94
C GLU A 96 10.10 -19.72 7.78
N GLU A 97 8.83 -19.59 7.37
CA GLU A 97 8.32 -18.59 6.44
C GLU A 97 7.28 -17.75 7.15
N LYS A 98 7.36 -16.42 7.05
CA LYS A 98 6.42 -15.53 7.73
C LYS A 98 6.06 -14.34 6.87
N GLY A 99 4.74 -14.11 6.73
CA GLY A 99 4.18 -12.95 6.03
C GLY A 99 4.06 -11.73 6.92
N PHE A 100 4.22 -10.54 6.32
CA PHE A 100 4.05 -9.24 6.94
C PHE A 100 3.30 -8.32 5.97
N ASP A 101 2.35 -7.54 6.49
CA ASP A 101 1.60 -6.58 5.70
C ASP A 101 2.45 -5.33 5.44
N ILE A 102 2.56 -4.95 4.16
CA ILE A 102 3.24 -3.74 3.71
C ILE A 102 2.20 -2.85 3.03
N THR A 103 1.92 -1.69 3.61
CA THR A 103 1.01 -0.70 3.03
C THR A 103 1.80 0.52 2.55
N VAL A 104 1.80 0.77 1.24
CA VAL A 104 2.38 1.96 0.63
C VAL A 104 1.26 2.96 0.37
N LYS A 105 1.28 4.10 1.07
CA LYS A 105 0.27 5.16 0.91
C LYS A 105 0.67 6.11 -0.20
N SER A 106 -0.30 6.48 -1.05
CA SER A 106 -0.15 7.55 -2.03
C SER A 106 0.03 8.91 -1.34
N LEU A 107 0.81 9.79 -1.94
CA LEU A 107 0.91 11.20 -1.56
C LEU A 107 -0.13 12.07 -2.27
N ILE A 108 -0.96 11.48 -3.13
CA ILE A 108 -2.07 12.11 -3.82
C ILE A 108 -3.36 11.43 -3.34
N VAL A 109 -4.28 12.20 -2.77
CA VAL A 109 -5.60 11.72 -2.36
C VAL A 109 -6.67 12.55 -3.06
N ALA A 110 -7.42 11.92 -3.94
CA ALA A 110 -8.55 12.51 -4.64
C ALA A 110 -9.57 11.42 -5.00
N ASN A 111 -10.72 11.84 -5.49
CA ASN A 111 -11.77 10.94 -6.00
C ASN A 111 -12.07 11.27 -7.46
N ASP A 112 -12.59 10.31 -8.20
CA ASP A 112 -13.21 10.53 -9.49
C ASP A 112 -14.29 11.62 -9.39
N LEU A 113 -14.47 12.39 -10.46
CA LEU A 113 -15.45 13.46 -10.50
C LEU A 113 -16.51 13.19 -11.57
N THR A 114 -17.77 13.18 -11.14
CA THR A 114 -18.92 13.25 -12.04
C THR A 114 -19.63 14.58 -11.85
N LYS A 115 -19.85 15.33 -12.92
CA LYS A 115 -20.53 16.61 -12.90
C LYS A 115 -21.36 16.84 -14.16
N TYR A 116 -22.35 17.74 -14.09
CA TYR A 116 -23.03 18.21 -15.30
C TYR A 116 -22.22 19.29 -16.01
N TYR A 117 -22.41 19.40 -17.32
CA TYR A 117 -21.81 20.45 -18.15
C TYR A 117 -22.10 21.84 -17.57
N LEU A 118 -21.08 22.69 -17.52
CA LEU A 118 -21.10 24.04 -16.93
C LEU A 118 -21.39 24.11 -15.42
N ASN A 119 -21.58 23.00 -14.73
CA ASN A 119 -21.66 23.02 -13.27
C ASN A 119 -20.33 23.52 -12.67
N ALA A 120 -20.38 24.28 -11.57
CA ALA A 120 -19.24 24.92 -10.93
C ALA A 120 -18.37 23.94 -10.10
N THR A 121 -18.76 22.68 -9.95
CA THR A 121 -17.99 21.67 -9.17
C THR A 121 -16.57 21.54 -9.73
N ARG A 122 -15.60 21.58 -8.85
CA ARG A 122 -14.16 21.49 -9.16
C ARG A 122 -13.64 20.10 -8.84
N PHE A 123 -12.63 19.68 -9.55
CA PHE A 123 -11.82 18.55 -9.11
C PHE A 123 -10.90 19.03 -7.99
N GLU A 124 -10.76 18.24 -6.92
CA GLU A 124 -9.93 18.54 -5.76
C GLU A 124 -8.97 17.38 -5.49
N ALA A 125 -7.70 17.69 -5.25
CA ALA A 125 -6.69 16.73 -4.84
C ALA A 125 -5.96 17.23 -3.59
N THR A 126 -5.89 16.40 -2.56
CA THR A 126 -5.08 16.64 -1.36
C THR A 126 -3.71 16.04 -1.57
N ILE A 127 -2.68 16.83 -1.33
CA ILE A 127 -1.29 16.44 -1.55
C ILE A 127 -0.54 16.37 -0.23
N TYR A 128 0.26 15.32 -0.09
CA TYR A 128 1.08 15.06 1.09
C TYR A 128 2.58 15.15 0.77
N ASN A 129 3.36 15.51 1.77
CA ASN A 129 4.81 15.35 1.80
C ASN A 129 5.19 13.90 2.12
N LYS A 130 6.44 13.51 1.84
CA LYS A 130 6.95 12.15 2.13
C LYS A 130 6.87 11.76 3.61
N ASN A 131 6.85 12.72 4.52
CA ASN A 131 6.69 12.49 5.96
C ASN A 131 5.21 12.38 6.40
N GLY A 132 4.26 12.37 5.45
CA GLY A 132 2.83 12.28 5.72
C GLY A 132 2.16 13.57 6.14
N THR A 133 2.87 14.71 6.20
CA THR A 133 2.25 16.02 6.46
C THR A 133 1.63 16.60 5.19
N LEU A 134 0.69 17.53 5.34
CA LEU A 134 0.08 18.23 4.19
C LEU A 134 1.14 19.04 3.42
N ALA A 135 1.10 18.97 2.10
CA ALA A 135 1.95 19.76 1.21
C ALA A 135 1.30 21.10 0.92
N ILE A 136 1.59 22.10 1.77
CA ILE A 136 1.01 23.45 1.72
C ILE A 136 1.82 24.33 0.75
N ASN A 137 1.14 25.24 0.01
CA ASN A 137 1.76 26.17 -0.93
C ASN A 137 2.65 25.50 -2.00
N LYS A 138 2.29 24.28 -2.44
CA LYS A 138 3.00 23.53 -3.49
C LYS A 138 2.27 23.64 -4.83
N ASN A 139 3.01 23.76 -5.90
CA ASN A 139 2.48 23.81 -7.26
C ASN A 139 2.23 22.40 -7.78
N VAL A 140 0.97 21.98 -7.82
CA VAL A 140 0.50 20.69 -8.34
C VAL A 140 0.23 20.83 -9.83
N THR A 141 0.67 19.86 -10.62
CA THR A 141 0.37 19.81 -12.04
C THR A 141 -0.77 18.85 -12.30
N PHE A 142 -1.75 19.31 -13.06
CA PHE A 142 -2.87 18.53 -13.60
C PHE A 142 -2.70 18.40 -15.09
N ASN A 143 -2.92 17.22 -15.65
CA ASN A 143 -2.99 16.98 -17.10
C ASN A 143 -4.35 16.40 -17.45
N ILE A 144 -5.07 17.04 -18.37
CA ILE A 144 -6.30 16.51 -18.96
C ILE A 144 -6.31 16.85 -20.45
N ASN A 145 -6.57 15.85 -21.30
CA ASN A 145 -6.51 15.98 -22.77
C ASN A 145 -5.17 16.53 -23.29
N GLY A 146 -4.04 16.23 -22.64
CA GLY A 146 -2.74 16.74 -23.03
C GLY A 146 -2.47 18.20 -22.65
N VAL A 147 -3.43 18.87 -22.00
CA VAL A 147 -3.27 20.23 -21.50
C VAL A 147 -2.85 20.21 -20.05
N PHE A 148 -1.80 20.94 -19.73
CA PHE A 148 -1.23 21.02 -18.38
C PHE A 148 -1.70 22.30 -17.67
N TYR A 149 -2.12 22.11 -16.41
CA TYR A 149 -2.56 23.18 -15.53
C TYR A 149 -1.79 23.11 -14.22
N THR A 150 -1.24 24.22 -13.75
CA THR A 150 -0.62 24.30 -12.43
C THR A 150 -1.55 25.00 -11.45
N ARG A 151 -1.73 24.39 -10.27
CA ARG A 151 -2.52 24.95 -9.16
C ARG A 151 -1.76 24.80 -7.85
N GLN A 152 -1.82 25.85 -7.04
CA GLN A 152 -1.19 25.82 -5.73
C GLN A 152 -2.11 25.19 -4.70
N THR A 153 -1.54 24.34 -3.82
CA THR A 153 -2.26 23.82 -2.67
C THR A 153 -2.49 24.91 -1.61
N ASN A 154 -3.66 24.87 -0.98
CA ASN A 154 -4.01 25.75 0.12
C ASN A 154 -3.46 25.23 1.47
N GLU A 155 -3.88 25.84 2.59
CA GLU A 155 -3.50 25.49 3.97
C GLU A 155 -3.88 24.04 4.35
N ASN A 156 -4.89 23.47 3.70
CA ASN A 156 -5.31 22.08 3.87
C ASN A 156 -4.64 21.12 2.87
N GLY A 157 -3.58 21.56 2.17
CA GLY A 157 -2.89 20.76 1.17
C GLY A 157 -3.70 20.46 -0.09
N VAL A 158 -4.82 21.18 -0.33
CA VAL A 158 -5.77 20.91 -1.42
C VAL A 158 -5.48 21.81 -2.62
N ALA A 159 -5.25 21.20 -3.78
CA ALA A 159 -5.22 21.86 -5.08
C ALA A 159 -6.55 21.63 -5.82
N ARG A 160 -7.06 22.67 -6.52
CA ARG A 160 -8.36 22.65 -7.19
C ARG A 160 -8.23 22.97 -8.67
N LEU A 161 -8.93 22.20 -9.51
CA LEU A 161 -9.02 22.45 -10.94
C LEU A 161 -10.48 22.59 -11.40
N ASN A 162 -10.80 23.70 -12.10
CA ASN A 162 -12.08 23.83 -12.79
C ASN A 162 -12.07 22.94 -14.03
N ILE A 163 -13.10 22.15 -14.22
CA ILE A 163 -13.31 21.31 -15.40
C ILE A 163 -14.42 21.92 -16.26
N ASN A 164 -14.01 22.55 -17.38
CA ASN A 164 -14.91 23.20 -18.34
C ASN A 164 -14.89 22.47 -19.69
N LEU A 165 -14.89 21.13 -19.63
CA LEU A 165 -14.91 20.28 -20.83
C LEU A 165 -16.36 19.99 -21.24
N ARG A 166 -16.55 19.68 -22.54
CA ARG A 166 -17.83 19.24 -23.10
C ARG A 166 -18.26 17.91 -22.43
N PRO A 167 -19.55 17.53 -22.53
CA PRO A 167 -19.99 16.22 -22.08
C PRO A 167 -19.14 15.09 -22.67
N GLY A 168 -18.74 14.14 -21.80
CA GLY A 168 -17.83 13.04 -22.16
C GLY A 168 -17.09 12.50 -20.96
N GLU A 169 -16.23 11.51 -21.22
CA GLU A 169 -15.37 10.86 -20.23
C GLU A 169 -13.91 11.21 -20.49
N TYR A 170 -13.18 11.51 -19.45
CA TYR A 170 -11.81 11.98 -19.51
C TYR A 170 -10.98 11.35 -18.39
N ILE A 171 -9.67 11.25 -18.61
CA ILE A 171 -8.71 10.93 -17.55
C ILE A 171 -7.97 12.23 -17.20
N LEU A 172 -8.02 12.58 -15.92
CA LEU A 172 -7.23 13.66 -15.35
C LEU A 172 -6.07 13.06 -14.57
N THR A 173 -4.85 13.39 -14.94
CA THR A 173 -3.65 12.98 -14.22
C THR A 173 -3.21 14.10 -13.29
N VAL A 174 -3.02 13.77 -12.02
CA VAL A 174 -2.44 14.64 -10.98
C VAL A 174 -0.97 14.27 -10.82
N ILE A 175 -0.09 15.25 -10.78
CA ILE A 175 1.36 15.06 -10.58
C ILE A 175 1.77 15.81 -9.32
N ASN A 176 2.28 15.05 -8.34
CA ASN A 176 2.75 15.57 -7.07
C ASN A 176 4.15 16.19 -7.23
N PRO A 177 4.35 17.47 -6.89
CA PRO A 177 5.64 18.15 -7.04
C PRO A 177 6.72 17.64 -6.06
N VAL A 178 6.33 16.90 -4.99
CA VAL A 178 7.26 16.47 -3.94
C VAL A 178 8.08 15.24 -4.36
N ASN A 179 7.46 14.31 -5.11
CA ASN A 179 8.09 13.03 -5.47
C ASN A 179 7.84 12.61 -6.91
N SER A 180 7.20 13.45 -7.72
CA SER A 180 6.79 13.16 -9.10
C SER A 180 5.82 11.99 -9.24
N GLU A 181 5.13 11.61 -8.17
CA GLU A 181 4.03 10.65 -8.22
C GLU A 181 2.96 11.16 -9.17
N SER A 182 2.45 10.29 -10.02
CA SER A 182 1.35 10.61 -10.92
C SER A 182 0.22 9.62 -10.75
N GLU A 183 -1.01 10.13 -10.60
CA GLU A 183 -2.23 9.34 -10.39
C GLU A 183 -3.31 9.81 -11.35
N GLY A 184 -4.05 8.87 -11.94
CA GLY A 184 -5.13 9.14 -12.87
C GLY A 184 -6.49 9.01 -12.21
N PHE A 185 -7.40 9.95 -12.52
CA PHE A 185 -8.78 10.01 -12.01
C PHE A 185 -9.75 10.12 -13.17
N ASN A 186 -10.90 9.45 -13.06
CA ASN A 186 -11.97 9.52 -14.03
C ASN A 186 -12.77 10.81 -13.85
N ILE A 187 -12.97 11.54 -14.94
CA ILE A 187 -13.81 12.73 -14.98
C ILE A 187 -14.95 12.49 -15.94
N THR A 188 -16.17 12.44 -15.44
CA THR A 188 -17.38 12.31 -16.25
C THR A 188 -18.14 13.63 -16.27
N VAL A 189 -18.26 14.24 -17.45
CA VAL A 189 -19.11 15.43 -17.67
C VAL A 189 -20.39 14.99 -18.37
N LYS A 190 -21.51 15.11 -17.65
CA LYS A 190 -22.85 14.72 -18.16
C LYS A 190 -23.46 15.85 -19.00
N SER A 191 -24.17 15.47 -20.06
CA SER A 191 -24.99 16.39 -20.84
C SER A 191 -26.16 16.93 -20.00
N LEU A 192 -26.57 18.17 -20.28
CA LEU A 192 -27.82 18.74 -19.79
C LEU A 192 -29.02 18.39 -20.70
N ILE A 193 -28.74 17.79 -21.85
CA ILE A 193 -29.75 17.39 -22.84
C ILE A 193 -29.72 15.87 -22.90
N GLU A 194 -30.85 15.26 -22.64
CA GLU A 194 -31.11 13.83 -22.86
C GLU A 194 -32.11 13.69 -24.00
N SER A 195 -31.78 12.89 -25.02
CA SER A 195 -32.69 12.54 -26.10
C SER A 195 -32.58 11.05 -26.37
N SER A 196 -33.70 10.40 -26.65
CA SER A 196 -33.73 9.05 -27.17
C SER A 196 -33.68 9.07 -28.71
N ASP A 197 -32.98 8.08 -29.28
CA ASP A 197 -33.01 7.88 -30.73
C ASP A 197 -34.44 7.53 -31.18
N LEU A 198 -34.92 8.17 -32.26
CA LEU A 198 -36.18 7.92 -32.85
C LEU A 198 -35.99 6.97 -34.08
N THR A 199 -36.44 5.71 -33.98
CA THR A 199 -36.54 4.81 -35.14
C THR A 199 -37.92 4.95 -35.79
N LYS A 200 -37.95 5.37 -37.07
CA LYS A 200 -39.19 5.48 -37.84
C LYS A 200 -39.15 4.47 -38.95
N HIS A 201 -40.19 3.63 -39.01
CA HIS A 201 -40.42 2.73 -40.14
C HIS A 201 -41.40 3.40 -41.11
N TYR A 202 -41.13 3.29 -42.41
CA TYR A 202 -42.01 3.72 -43.49
C TYR A 202 -42.85 2.55 -43.97
#